data_c80575951d617b733082b81b6ddb7a0b
#
_entry.id   c80575951d617b733082b81b6ddb7a0b
#
_cell.length_a   1.000
_cell.length_b   1.000
_cell.length_c   1.000
_cell.angle_alpha   90.00
_cell.angle_beta   90.00
_cell.angle_gamma   90.00
#
_symmetry.space_group_name_H-M   'P 1'
#
loop_
_entity.id
_entity.type
_entity.pdbx_description
1 polymer ?
#
loop_
_entity_poly.entity_id
_entity_poly.type
_entity_poly.pdbx_seq_one_letter_code
_entity_poly.pdbx_strand_id
1 'polypeptide(L)'
;MTCPENFGQIQKVAFVRLKSSGGVKNSFTSSNDIKLLASWTPLLSSTTDTKVVVTPYIEAPTTEGGDAITAGGGNDSLGGVSYVVGRNAVTFSSVMRQVPQNIVKAMKPLMCEANVGNLGVYLFNENGQIAALQDPTTTTTYYPIPVRSLFVGDKLLGGLENHDSNALNWSFTPNWSDNLAIVTPTDFNPLTDL
;
A
#
# COMPACT_ATOMS: atom_id res chain seq x y z
N MET A 1 -15.23 -11.42 24.37
CA MET A 1 -14.45 -10.16 24.26
C MET A 1 -13.46 -10.40 23.11
N THR A 2 -13.67 -9.76 21.98
CA THR A 2 -12.73 -9.81 20.84
C THR A 2 -11.59 -8.82 21.12
N CYS A 3 -10.34 -9.28 21.04
CA CYS A 3 -9.21 -8.37 21.11
C CYS A 3 -9.27 -7.39 19.92
N PRO A 4 -8.91 -6.12 20.12
CA PRO A 4 -8.80 -5.19 18.99
C PRO A 4 -7.79 -5.72 17.97
N GLU A 5 -8.15 -5.67 16.70
CA GLU A 5 -7.26 -6.06 15.62
C GLU A 5 -6.11 -5.06 15.50
N ASN A 6 -4.89 -5.58 15.52
CA ASN A 6 -3.70 -4.83 15.21
C ASN A 6 -3.03 -5.50 13.99
N PHE A 7 -2.86 -4.75 12.90
CA PHE A 7 -2.23 -5.29 11.69
C PHE A 7 -0.75 -5.63 11.90
N GLY A 8 -0.10 -5.04 12.91
CA GLY A 8 1.32 -5.27 13.16
C GLY A 8 2.26 -4.58 12.16
N GLN A 9 3.50 -5.06 12.09
CA GLN A 9 4.53 -4.46 11.26
C GLN A 9 4.40 -4.90 9.80
N ILE A 10 4.37 -3.93 8.88
CA ILE A 10 4.39 -4.19 7.44
C ILE A 10 5.81 -4.63 7.05
N GLN A 11 5.94 -5.77 6.37
CA GLN A 11 7.23 -6.33 5.96
C GLN A 11 7.44 -6.40 4.46
N LYS A 12 6.37 -6.54 3.69
CA LYS A 12 6.38 -6.47 2.22
C LYS A 12 5.15 -5.75 1.71
N VAL A 13 5.20 -5.29 0.49
CA VAL A 13 4.05 -4.69 -0.19
C VAL A 13 3.98 -5.17 -1.64
N ALA A 14 2.77 -5.20 -2.18
CA ALA A 14 2.52 -5.56 -3.57
C ALA A 14 1.81 -4.41 -4.28
N PHE A 15 2.44 -3.85 -5.30
CA PHE A 15 1.86 -2.79 -6.12
C PHE A 15 1.12 -3.38 -7.33
N VAL A 16 -0.04 -2.79 -7.64
CA VAL A 16 -0.84 -3.14 -8.81
C VAL A 16 -1.58 -1.90 -9.32
N ARG A 17 -1.89 -1.85 -10.61
CA ARG A 17 -2.78 -0.82 -11.14
C ARG A 17 -4.19 -0.98 -10.58
N LEU A 18 -4.85 0.13 -10.28
CA LEU A 18 -6.26 0.10 -9.84
C LEU A 18 -7.21 -0.33 -10.95
N LYS A 19 -6.87 0.06 -12.19
CA LYS A 19 -7.67 -0.25 -13.38
C LYS A 19 -6.76 -0.63 -14.54
N SER A 20 -7.26 -1.52 -15.38
CA SER A 20 -6.69 -1.80 -16.69
C SER A 20 -6.90 -0.62 -17.66
N SER A 21 -6.21 -0.63 -18.79
CA SER A 21 -6.40 0.34 -19.88
C SER A 21 -7.84 0.36 -20.43
N GLY A 22 -8.58 -0.74 -20.30
CA GLY A 22 -10.01 -0.84 -20.61
C GLY A 22 -10.94 -0.31 -19.51
N GLY A 23 -10.41 0.26 -18.42
CA GLY A 23 -11.19 0.82 -17.31
C GLY A 23 -11.74 -0.21 -16.32
N VAL A 24 -11.46 -1.50 -16.50
CA VAL A 24 -11.87 -2.56 -15.57
C VAL A 24 -11.02 -2.50 -14.30
N LYS A 25 -11.68 -2.51 -13.15
CA LYS A 25 -10.99 -2.50 -11.84
C LYS A 25 -10.26 -3.82 -11.60
N ASN A 26 -9.02 -3.74 -11.18
CA ASN A 26 -8.28 -4.91 -10.72
C ASN A 26 -8.75 -5.27 -9.30
N SER A 27 -9.19 -6.49 -9.10
CA SER A 27 -9.74 -6.97 -7.83
C SER A 27 -9.59 -8.47 -7.70
N PHE A 28 -9.58 -8.94 -6.46
CA PHE A 28 -9.82 -10.34 -6.13
C PHE A 28 -11.31 -10.53 -5.86
N THR A 29 -11.86 -11.63 -6.32
CA THR A 29 -13.30 -11.96 -6.22
C THR A 29 -13.46 -13.39 -5.70
N SER A 30 -14.69 -13.86 -5.52
CA SER A 30 -14.94 -15.25 -5.09
C SER A 30 -14.38 -16.30 -6.07
N SER A 31 -14.24 -15.98 -7.36
CA SER A 31 -13.65 -16.87 -8.37
C SER A 31 -12.12 -16.77 -8.43
N ASN A 32 -11.55 -15.73 -7.89
CA ASN A 32 -10.11 -15.46 -7.84
C ASN A 32 -9.77 -14.98 -6.43
N ASP A 33 -9.81 -15.91 -5.46
CA ASP A 33 -9.75 -15.58 -4.04
C ASP A 33 -8.36 -15.09 -3.62
N ILE A 34 -8.32 -13.93 -2.96
CA ILE A 34 -7.08 -13.31 -2.42
C ILE A 34 -6.32 -14.24 -1.46
N LYS A 35 -7.00 -15.23 -0.87
CA LYS A 35 -6.47 -16.18 0.10
C LYS A 35 -5.69 -17.33 -0.52
N LEU A 36 -5.74 -17.49 -1.85
CA LEU A 36 -5.15 -18.62 -2.57
C LEU A 36 -3.94 -18.19 -3.39
N LEU A 37 -2.82 -18.91 -3.27
CA LEU A 37 -1.61 -18.67 -4.07
C LEU A 37 -1.89 -18.73 -5.58
N ALA A 38 -2.76 -19.65 -5.99
CA ALA A 38 -3.16 -19.80 -7.39
C ALA A 38 -3.75 -18.53 -8.01
N SER A 39 -4.33 -17.63 -7.19
CA SER A 39 -4.85 -16.35 -7.64
C SER A 39 -3.76 -15.29 -7.86
N TRP A 40 -2.66 -15.38 -7.13
CA TRP A 40 -1.54 -14.44 -7.22
C TRP A 40 -0.53 -14.81 -8.31
N THR A 41 -0.25 -16.10 -8.49
CA THR A 41 0.78 -16.59 -9.43
C THR A 41 0.62 -16.03 -10.85
N PRO A 42 -0.58 -16.01 -11.47
CA PRO A 42 -0.76 -15.44 -12.81
C PRO A 42 -0.50 -13.93 -12.84
N LEU A 43 -0.78 -13.21 -11.74
CA LEU A 43 -0.60 -11.76 -11.65
C LEU A 43 0.87 -11.37 -11.53
N LEU A 44 1.68 -12.18 -10.86
CA LEU A 44 3.14 -11.98 -10.74
C LEU A 44 3.84 -12.12 -12.09
N SER A 45 3.44 -13.10 -12.88
CA SER A 45 4.01 -13.37 -14.21
C SER A 45 3.37 -12.56 -15.34
N SER A 46 2.30 -11.80 -15.05
CA SER A 46 1.58 -11.00 -16.05
C SER A 46 2.48 -9.94 -16.70
N THR A 47 2.27 -9.72 -17.99
CA THR A 47 2.88 -8.61 -18.74
C THR A 47 1.88 -7.49 -19.04
N THR A 48 0.65 -7.63 -18.55
CA THR A 48 -0.47 -6.70 -18.79
C THR A 48 -0.72 -5.77 -17.59
N ASP A 49 -1.80 -5.00 -17.65
CA ASP A 49 -2.23 -4.06 -16.62
C ASP A 49 -2.64 -4.71 -15.29
N THR A 50 -2.75 -6.04 -15.26
CA THR A 50 -3.03 -6.81 -14.05
C THR A 50 -1.78 -7.21 -13.27
N LYS A 51 -0.59 -6.87 -13.79
CA LYS A 51 0.69 -7.24 -13.20
C LYS A 51 0.79 -6.72 -11.76
N VAL A 52 1.15 -7.64 -10.87
CA VAL A 52 1.51 -7.33 -9.48
C VAL A 52 3.03 -7.29 -9.35
N VAL A 53 3.55 -6.25 -8.71
CA VAL A 53 4.98 -6.10 -8.40
C VAL A 53 5.15 -6.15 -6.89
N VAL A 54 5.72 -7.23 -6.40
CA VAL A 54 5.99 -7.43 -4.97
C VAL A 54 7.38 -6.88 -4.63
N THR A 55 7.48 -6.16 -3.52
CA THR A 55 8.77 -5.68 -3.00
C THR A 55 9.51 -6.80 -2.29
N PRO A 56 10.84 -6.73 -2.18
CA PRO A 56 11.56 -7.46 -1.16
C PRO A 56 11.14 -6.99 0.23
N TYR A 57 11.70 -7.58 1.28
CA TYR A 57 11.48 -7.10 2.64
C TYR A 57 11.84 -5.62 2.76
N ILE A 58 10.96 -4.87 3.42
CA ILE A 58 11.16 -3.46 3.74
C ILE A 58 11.51 -3.30 5.20
N GLU A 59 12.28 -2.27 5.51
CA GLU A 59 12.73 -1.95 6.87
C GLU A 59 12.19 -0.59 7.30
N ALA A 60 12.07 -0.43 8.62
CA ALA A 60 11.60 0.81 9.25
C ALA A 60 10.30 1.37 8.63
N PRO A 61 9.27 0.54 8.41
CA PRO A 61 8.00 1.06 7.90
C PRO A 61 7.38 2.00 8.93
N THR A 62 7.06 3.21 8.50
CA THR A 62 6.37 4.22 9.31
C THR A 62 5.18 4.77 8.55
N THR A 63 4.12 5.09 9.28
CA THR A 63 2.95 5.77 8.73
C THR A 63 2.71 7.02 9.56
N GLU A 64 2.74 8.18 8.91
CA GLU A 64 2.64 9.49 9.56
C GLU A 64 1.61 10.37 8.88
N GLY A 65 1.08 11.35 9.61
CA GLY A 65 0.09 12.31 9.10
C GLY A 65 -1.34 11.92 9.42
N GLY A 66 -2.28 12.48 8.67
CA GLY A 66 -3.71 12.31 8.92
C GLY A 66 -4.28 13.34 9.91
N ASP A 67 -3.46 14.23 10.45
CA ASP A 67 -3.88 15.27 11.37
C ASP A 67 -4.89 16.23 10.75
N ALA A 68 -5.82 16.72 11.55
CA ALA A 68 -6.80 17.70 11.11
C ALA A 68 -6.12 19.05 10.82
N ILE A 69 -6.47 19.64 9.68
CA ILE A 69 -6.17 21.02 9.37
C ILE A 69 -7.34 21.86 9.88
N THR A 70 -7.07 22.76 10.84
CA THR A 70 -8.10 23.59 11.46
C THR A 70 -7.95 25.04 11.05
N ALA A 71 -9.07 25.75 10.97
CA ALA A 71 -9.13 27.20 10.78
C ALA A 71 -10.04 27.82 11.83
N GLY A 72 -9.79 29.11 12.16
CA GLY A 72 -10.52 29.84 13.21
C GLY A 72 -10.03 29.49 14.61
N GLY A 73 -10.81 29.87 15.60
CA GLY A 73 -10.50 29.76 17.02
C GLY A 73 -10.21 31.12 17.66
N GLY A 74 -10.40 31.23 18.98
CA GLY A 74 -10.21 32.50 19.69
C GLY A 74 -11.08 33.61 19.11
N ASN A 75 -10.46 34.76 18.83
CA ASN A 75 -11.14 35.94 18.27
C ASN A 75 -11.43 35.85 16.75
N ASP A 76 -10.86 34.84 16.06
CA ASP A 76 -10.95 34.71 14.60
C ASP A 76 -12.22 33.96 14.15
N SER A 77 -13.02 33.45 15.09
CA SER A 77 -14.26 32.77 14.79
C SER A 77 -15.36 33.09 15.80
N LEU A 78 -16.61 33.07 15.32
CA LEU A 78 -17.77 33.31 16.16
C LEU A 78 -17.86 32.24 17.25
N GLY A 79 -17.88 32.66 18.52
CA GLY A 79 -17.89 31.74 19.67
C GLY A 79 -16.55 31.10 19.99
N GLY A 80 -15.43 31.52 19.37
CA GLY A 80 -14.09 31.02 19.67
C GLY A 80 -13.83 29.56 19.23
N VAL A 81 -14.67 29.00 18.37
CA VAL A 81 -14.58 27.59 17.95
C VAL A 81 -13.72 27.47 16.69
N SER A 82 -12.81 26.51 16.68
CA SER A 82 -12.05 26.13 15.47
C SER A 82 -12.84 25.10 14.66
N TYR A 83 -12.70 25.20 13.34
CA TYR A 83 -13.35 24.29 12.40
C TYR A 83 -12.29 23.41 11.70
N VAL A 84 -12.59 22.15 11.50
CA VAL A 84 -11.77 21.24 10.66
C VAL A 84 -12.08 21.58 9.19
N VAL A 85 -11.07 22.09 8.47
CA VAL A 85 -11.17 22.45 7.05
C VAL A 85 -10.58 21.39 6.12
N GLY A 86 -9.82 20.44 6.67
CA GLY A 86 -9.20 19.36 5.92
C GLY A 86 -8.39 18.44 6.80
N ARG A 87 -7.63 17.57 6.17
CA ARG A 87 -6.66 16.69 6.85
C ARG A 87 -5.37 16.63 6.07
N ASN A 88 -4.26 16.48 6.76
CA ASN A 88 -2.98 16.17 6.15
C ASN A 88 -3.01 14.79 5.49
N ALA A 89 -2.27 14.61 4.41
CA ALA A 89 -2.11 13.30 3.79
C ALA A 89 -1.44 12.34 4.78
N VAL A 90 -1.89 11.08 4.76
CA VAL A 90 -1.18 10.01 5.46
C VAL A 90 -0.09 9.52 4.54
N THR A 91 1.16 9.57 4.99
CA THR A 91 2.33 9.14 4.24
C THR A 91 2.90 7.86 4.82
N PHE A 92 3.36 7.00 3.96
CA PHE A 92 4.12 5.81 4.31
C PHE A 92 5.56 6.00 3.90
N SER A 93 6.48 5.64 4.77
CA SER A 93 7.93 5.70 4.52
C SER A 93 8.57 4.38 4.92
N SER A 94 9.51 3.90 4.12
CA SER A 94 10.28 2.71 4.41
C SER A 94 11.61 2.70 3.64
N VAL A 95 12.44 1.74 3.95
CA VAL A 95 13.74 1.53 3.29
C VAL A 95 13.83 0.09 2.80
N MET A 96 14.27 -0.09 1.57
CA MET A 96 14.63 -1.38 1.01
C MET A 96 16.14 -1.53 1.03
N ARG A 97 16.66 -2.61 1.63
CA ARG A 97 18.10 -2.88 1.67
C ARG A 97 18.52 -3.96 0.69
N GLN A 98 19.72 -3.83 0.14
CA GLN A 98 20.35 -4.82 -0.75
C GLN A 98 19.44 -5.26 -1.92
N VAL A 99 18.60 -4.37 -2.43
CA VAL A 99 17.63 -4.71 -3.47
C VAL A 99 18.33 -4.90 -4.81
N PRO A 100 18.03 -5.99 -5.53
CA PRO A 100 18.51 -6.18 -6.89
C PRO A 100 18.04 -5.05 -7.81
N GLN A 101 18.92 -4.57 -8.69
CA GLN A 101 18.65 -3.43 -9.57
C GLN A 101 17.46 -3.66 -10.51
N ASN A 102 17.21 -4.90 -10.91
CA ASN A 102 16.06 -5.25 -11.75
C ASN A 102 14.71 -4.99 -11.05
N ILE A 103 14.61 -5.20 -9.73
CA ILE A 103 13.40 -4.92 -8.94
C ILE A 103 13.18 -3.40 -8.86
N VAL A 104 14.20 -2.63 -8.50
CA VAL A 104 14.13 -1.17 -8.48
C VAL A 104 13.71 -0.62 -9.84
N LYS A 105 14.28 -1.15 -10.93
CA LYS A 105 13.94 -0.77 -12.30
C LYS A 105 12.50 -1.13 -12.67
N ALA A 106 11.96 -2.24 -12.14
CA ALA A 106 10.57 -2.63 -12.36
C ALA A 106 9.57 -1.77 -11.56
N MET A 107 10.00 -1.21 -10.41
CA MET A 107 9.16 -0.35 -9.57
C MET A 107 9.11 1.11 -10.06
N LYS A 108 10.19 1.64 -10.63
CA LYS A 108 10.25 3.06 -11.07
C LYS A 108 9.13 3.47 -12.04
N PRO A 109 8.71 2.68 -13.02
CA PRO A 109 7.58 3.03 -13.90
C PRO A 109 6.25 3.20 -13.14
N LEU A 110 6.07 2.54 -12.00
CA LEU A 110 4.87 2.66 -11.17
C LEU A 110 4.70 4.06 -10.56
N MET A 111 5.78 4.86 -10.49
CA MET A 111 5.71 6.26 -10.05
C MET A 111 4.81 7.08 -10.96
N CYS A 112 4.83 6.83 -12.28
CA CYS A 112 3.94 7.50 -13.22
C CYS A 112 2.47 7.09 -12.99
N GLU A 113 2.20 5.82 -12.72
CA GLU A 113 0.86 5.31 -12.41
C GLU A 113 0.32 5.93 -11.11
N ALA A 114 1.17 6.09 -10.09
CA ALA A 114 0.79 6.77 -8.85
C ALA A 114 0.42 8.24 -9.08
N ASN A 115 1.13 8.93 -9.94
CA ASN A 115 0.88 10.35 -10.26
C ASN A 115 -0.46 10.55 -10.97
N VAL A 116 -0.84 9.66 -11.87
CA VAL A 116 -2.15 9.69 -12.52
C VAL A 116 -3.27 9.05 -11.67
N GLY A 117 -2.90 8.52 -10.49
CA GLY A 117 -3.84 7.95 -9.54
C GLY A 117 -4.40 6.59 -9.93
N ASN A 118 -3.65 5.83 -10.68
CA ASN A 118 -3.99 4.48 -11.09
C ASN A 118 -3.15 3.41 -10.40
N LEU A 119 -2.57 3.72 -9.24
CA LEU A 119 -1.77 2.77 -8.47
C LEU A 119 -2.45 2.43 -7.14
N GLY A 120 -2.40 1.16 -6.78
CA GLY A 120 -2.81 0.65 -5.49
C GLY A 120 -1.78 -0.29 -4.89
N VAL A 121 -1.95 -0.61 -3.62
CA VAL A 121 -1.04 -1.47 -2.87
C VAL A 121 -1.81 -2.45 -2.00
N TYR A 122 -1.29 -3.67 -1.88
CA TYR A 122 -1.60 -4.63 -0.83
C TYR A 122 -0.45 -4.61 0.17
N LEU A 123 -0.76 -4.61 1.47
CA LEU A 123 0.23 -4.60 2.54
C LEU A 123 0.31 -5.98 3.18
N PHE A 124 1.51 -6.47 3.42
CA PHE A 124 1.76 -7.76 4.06
C PHE A 124 2.46 -7.54 5.39
N ASN A 125 1.86 -8.05 6.47
CA ASN A 125 2.40 -7.90 7.81
C ASN A 125 3.31 -9.06 8.20
N GLU A 126 3.94 -8.94 9.36
CA GLU A 126 4.83 -9.95 9.94
C GLU A 126 4.16 -11.32 10.18
N ASN A 127 2.84 -11.37 10.29
CA ASN A 127 2.07 -12.60 10.46
C ASN A 127 1.63 -13.23 9.12
N GLY A 128 2.03 -12.66 7.98
CA GLY A 128 1.62 -13.13 6.67
C GLY A 128 0.17 -12.77 6.31
N GLN A 129 -0.44 -11.80 7.01
CA GLN A 129 -1.77 -11.31 6.67
C GLN A 129 -1.70 -10.22 5.61
N ILE A 130 -2.77 -10.06 4.86
CA ILE A 130 -2.91 -9.12 3.74
C ILE A 130 -3.91 -8.04 4.12
N ALA A 131 -3.51 -6.78 4.07
CA ALA A 131 -4.43 -5.65 4.13
C ALA A 131 -4.87 -5.24 2.73
N ALA A 132 -6.17 -5.15 2.53
CA ALA A 132 -6.82 -4.78 1.28
C ALA A 132 -8.09 -3.99 1.57
N LEU A 133 -8.70 -3.37 0.57
CA LEU A 133 -10.03 -2.76 0.71
C LEU A 133 -11.11 -3.77 0.35
N GLN A 134 -12.03 -4.02 1.26
CA GLN A 134 -13.19 -4.87 1.01
C GLN A 134 -14.32 -4.05 0.36
N ASP A 135 -14.98 -4.63 -0.63
CA ASP A 135 -16.18 -4.02 -1.19
C ASP A 135 -17.32 -4.04 -0.14
N PRO A 136 -17.91 -2.89 0.20
CA PRO A 136 -18.97 -2.84 1.21
C PRO A 136 -20.24 -3.58 0.80
N THR A 137 -20.46 -3.78 -0.51
CA THR A 137 -21.65 -4.46 -1.05
C THR A 137 -21.37 -5.96 -1.25
N THR A 138 -20.16 -6.29 -1.74
CA THR A 138 -19.75 -7.67 -2.05
C THR A 138 -18.57 -8.05 -1.18
N THR A 139 -18.83 -8.60 0.01
CA THR A 139 -17.81 -8.88 1.04
C THR A 139 -16.74 -9.91 0.64
N THR A 140 -16.90 -10.56 -0.53
CA THR A 140 -15.89 -11.47 -1.12
C THR A 140 -15.00 -10.79 -2.15
N THR A 141 -15.19 -9.49 -2.39
CA THR A 141 -14.39 -8.72 -3.36
C THR A 141 -13.42 -7.81 -2.63
N TYR A 142 -12.14 -7.88 -3.03
CA TYR A 142 -11.06 -7.10 -2.44
C TYR A 142 -10.33 -6.29 -3.51
N TYR A 143 -10.10 -5.03 -3.21
CA TYR A 143 -9.38 -4.08 -4.04
C TYR A 143 -8.03 -3.69 -3.41
N PRO A 144 -7.05 -3.29 -4.20
CA PRO A 144 -5.84 -2.69 -3.65
C PRO A 144 -6.13 -1.32 -3.04
N ILE A 145 -5.41 -0.96 -2.00
CA ILE A 145 -5.50 0.34 -1.31
C ILE A 145 -4.94 1.42 -2.25
N PRO A 146 -5.71 2.44 -2.65
CA PRO A 146 -5.21 3.48 -3.56
C PRO A 146 -4.07 4.29 -2.94
N VAL A 147 -3.01 4.50 -3.71
CA VAL A 147 -1.85 5.29 -3.30
C VAL A 147 -1.52 6.38 -4.32
N ARG A 148 -0.83 7.40 -3.85
CA ARG A 148 -0.37 8.56 -4.62
C ARG A 148 1.09 8.83 -4.32
N SER A 149 1.73 9.60 -5.20
CA SER A 149 3.07 10.14 -4.96
C SER A 149 4.09 9.05 -4.58
N LEU A 150 4.01 7.87 -5.24
CA LEU A 150 5.02 6.84 -5.04
C LEU A 150 6.39 7.39 -5.41
N PHE A 151 7.34 7.21 -4.51
CA PHE A 151 8.75 7.53 -4.72
C PHE A 151 9.60 6.30 -4.44
N VAL A 152 10.38 5.92 -5.43
CA VAL A 152 11.40 4.88 -5.34
C VAL A 152 12.75 5.55 -5.55
N GLY A 153 13.50 5.70 -4.46
CA GLY A 153 14.78 6.39 -4.45
C GLY A 153 15.86 5.65 -5.24
N ASP A 154 16.88 6.39 -5.64
CA ASP A 154 18.11 5.78 -6.17
C ASP A 154 18.88 5.09 -5.04
N LYS A 155 19.79 4.20 -5.43
CA LYS A 155 20.60 3.44 -4.49
C LYS A 155 21.53 4.39 -3.73
N LEU A 156 21.44 4.34 -2.41
CA LEU A 156 22.40 4.96 -1.50
C LEU A 156 23.43 3.92 -1.11
N LEU A 157 24.70 4.22 -1.37
CA LEU A 157 25.81 3.32 -1.07
C LEU A 157 26.18 3.42 0.41
N GLY A 158 26.11 2.30 1.12
CA GLY A 158 26.30 2.27 2.57
C GLY A 158 27.76 2.30 3.04
N GLY A 159 28.74 2.09 2.15
CA GLY A 159 30.16 2.03 2.51
C GLY A 159 30.52 0.78 3.30
N LEU A 160 31.44 0.92 4.26
CA LEU A 160 31.95 -0.22 5.05
C LEU A 160 31.02 -0.62 6.21
N GLU A 161 30.20 0.30 6.71
CA GLU A 161 29.43 0.09 7.95
C GLU A 161 27.94 -0.16 7.72
N ASN A 162 27.41 0.16 6.53
CA ASN A 162 26.00 0.04 6.23
C ASN A 162 25.77 -0.65 4.89
N HIS A 163 24.63 -1.30 4.77
CA HIS A 163 24.17 -1.86 3.50
C HIS A 163 23.65 -0.78 2.55
N ASP A 164 23.78 -1.05 1.25
CA ASP A 164 23.12 -0.24 0.24
C ASP A 164 21.61 -0.23 0.44
N SER A 165 21.00 0.91 0.23
CA SER A 165 19.58 1.09 0.48
C SER A 165 18.88 1.93 -0.60
N ASN A 166 17.58 1.73 -0.73
CA ASN A 166 16.70 2.53 -1.59
C ASN A 166 15.50 2.99 -0.75
N ALA A 167 15.18 4.27 -0.78
CA ALA A 167 13.97 4.79 -0.14
C ALA A 167 12.72 4.32 -0.89
N LEU A 168 11.65 4.03 -0.16
CA LEU A 168 10.33 3.69 -0.69
C LEU A 168 9.26 4.43 0.11
N ASN A 169 8.61 5.40 -0.53
CA ASN A 169 7.63 6.27 0.11
C ASN A 169 6.40 6.44 -0.78
N TRP A 170 5.23 6.63 -0.17
CA TRP A 170 4.00 7.04 -0.87
C TRP A 170 3.02 7.72 0.07
N SER A 171 1.96 8.28 -0.49
CA SER A 171 0.84 8.84 0.28
C SER A 171 -0.41 8.02 0.02
N PHE A 172 -1.19 7.80 1.08
CA PHE A 172 -2.52 7.21 0.96
C PHE A 172 -3.55 8.26 0.54
N THR A 173 -4.57 7.83 -0.17
CA THR A 173 -5.71 8.69 -0.48
C THR A 173 -6.56 8.94 0.78
N PRO A 174 -7.29 10.06 0.87
CA PRO A 174 -8.23 10.28 1.98
C PRO A 174 -9.21 9.11 2.11
N ASN A 175 -9.56 8.77 3.36
CA ASN A 175 -10.48 7.67 3.71
C ASN A 175 -9.99 6.27 3.29
N TRP A 176 -8.69 6.09 3.08
CA TRP A 176 -8.10 4.82 2.65
C TRP A 176 -8.41 3.63 3.58
N SER A 177 -8.69 3.90 4.85
CA SER A 177 -8.92 2.87 5.88
C SER A 177 -10.40 2.57 6.16
N ASP A 178 -11.36 3.30 5.52
CA ASP A 178 -12.79 3.15 5.85
C ASP A 178 -13.33 1.73 5.59
N ASN A 179 -12.82 1.07 4.55
CA ASN A 179 -13.19 -0.30 4.19
C ASN A 179 -11.97 -1.25 4.25
N LEU A 180 -11.02 -0.95 5.13
CA LEU A 180 -9.84 -1.78 5.30
C LEU A 180 -10.23 -3.14 5.89
N ALA A 181 -9.80 -4.21 5.24
CA ALA A 181 -9.96 -5.57 5.72
C ALA A 181 -8.60 -6.26 5.83
N ILE A 182 -8.45 -7.06 6.88
CA ILE A 182 -7.29 -7.90 7.12
C ILE A 182 -7.67 -9.32 6.74
N VAL A 183 -6.97 -9.88 5.77
CA VAL A 183 -7.24 -11.20 5.21
C VAL A 183 -6.08 -12.13 5.55
N THR A 184 -6.40 -13.30 6.10
CA THR A 184 -5.40 -14.35 6.34
C THR A 184 -5.43 -15.35 5.18
N PRO A 185 -4.31 -15.53 4.43
CA PRO A 185 -4.19 -16.57 3.42
C PRO A 185 -4.42 -17.97 3.98
N THR A 186 -4.86 -18.90 3.13
CA THR A 186 -5.19 -20.28 3.54
C THR A 186 -4.17 -21.31 3.11
N ASP A 187 -3.44 -21.08 2.01
CA ASP A 187 -2.55 -22.06 1.39
C ASP A 187 -1.13 -21.53 1.11
N PHE A 188 -0.84 -20.28 1.48
CA PHE A 188 0.47 -19.66 1.24
C PHE A 188 0.81 -18.60 2.30
N ASN A 189 2.08 -18.20 2.35
CA ASN A 189 2.55 -17.07 3.13
C ASN A 189 3.05 -15.96 2.18
N PRO A 190 2.44 -14.77 2.15
CA PRO A 190 2.85 -13.67 1.28
C PRO A 190 4.31 -13.23 1.45
N LEU A 191 4.91 -13.50 2.60
CA LEU A 191 6.29 -13.12 2.88
C LEU A 191 7.33 -14.02 2.21
N THR A 192 6.98 -15.30 1.96
CA THR A 192 7.89 -16.30 1.40
C THR A 192 7.54 -16.72 -0.01
N ASP A 193 6.25 -16.72 -0.34
CA ASP A 193 5.75 -17.34 -1.56
C ASP A 193 5.44 -16.34 -2.68
N LEU A 194 5.43 -15.01 -2.33
CA LEU A 194 5.25 -13.89 -3.29
C LEU A 194 6.52 -13.07 -3.48
#